data_c44911fd15c0dd2d7fffba3e33c4538c
#
_entry.id   c44911fd15c0dd2d7fffba3e33c4538c
#
_cell.length_a   1.000
_cell.length_b   1.000
_cell.length_c   1.000
_cell.angle_alpha   90.00
_cell.angle_beta   90.00
_cell.angle_gamma   90.00
#
_symmetry.space_group_name_H-M   'P 1'
#
loop_
_entity.id
_entity.type
_entity.pdbx_description
1 polymer ?
#
loop_
_entity_poly.entity_id
_entity_poly.type
_entity_poly.pdbx_seq_one_letter_code
_entity_poly.pdbx_strand_id
1 'polypeptide(L)'
;MTNNFFKSIIIILFGLITSNVYAYEDFNFDVTEVEILENGNLYKGKKRGTITTDDGIIIDADQFEYDKKLNILNAFGNVKVNDEINNYVIFSEKIIYDKNKEIIFTTDKSKGINYNDNTEITAKDFEYNKIKNILIAKDNVVVKNVVKDYSINSNYATYLINEEKIFTEGKTSALIHSKYKIDSSDVIFLKIPMKLISDKNTTIADNFNLYNLKKFTYLINSEELRGENIIVKSNFKSPKSDKFYFSSANIDLNTQNFIAKDTKIRLHKSIFDDPKNDPRLYGVSSNKDGNITTVNKGLFTPCKENENCPPWSIKATKIE
;
A
#
# COMPACT_ATOMS: atom_id res chain seq x y z
N MET A 1 62.46 17.22 -52.47
CA MET A 1 61.13 16.64 -52.85
C MET A 1 60.46 15.83 -51.74
N THR A 2 60.48 16.26 -50.52
CA THR A 2 59.97 15.47 -49.35
C THR A 2 58.88 16.16 -48.51
N ASN A 3 58.47 17.38 -48.85
CA ASN A 3 57.55 18.13 -48.01
C ASN A 3 56.07 18.12 -48.45
N ASN A 4 55.78 17.69 -49.69
CA ASN A 4 54.39 17.67 -50.21
C ASN A 4 53.67 16.33 -49.98
N PHE A 5 54.45 15.25 -49.84
CA PHE A 5 53.89 13.93 -49.57
C PHE A 5 53.32 13.79 -48.15
N PHE A 6 53.98 14.44 -47.18
CA PHE A 6 53.55 14.43 -45.80
C PHE A 6 52.28 15.30 -45.58
N LYS A 7 52.15 16.41 -46.30
CA LYS A 7 50.90 17.23 -46.24
C LYS A 7 49.67 16.54 -46.85
N SER A 8 49.86 15.75 -47.90
CA SER A 8 48.81 14.97 -48.50
C SER A 8 48.33 13.80 -47.60
N ILE A 9 49.23 13.18 -46.84
CA ILE A 9 48.88 12.11 -45.89
C ILE A 9 48.10 12.67 -44.70
N ILE A 10 48.43 13.85 -44.20
CA ILE A 10 47.71 14.51 -43.09
C ILE A 10 46.27 14.89 -43.53
N ILE A 11 46.07 15.35 -44.77
CA ILE A 11 44.75 15.70 -45.29
C ILE A 11 43.87 14.46 -45.46
N ILE A 12 44.43 13.33 -45.88
CA ILE A 12 43.73 12.04 -46.01
C ILE A 12 43.40 11.45 -44.63
N LEU A 13 44.26 11.62 -43.64
CA LEU A 13 43.97 11.13 -42.27
C LEU A 13 42.92 11.97 -41.57
N PHE A 14 42.74 13.27 -41.88
CA PHE A 14 41.71 14.13 -41.33
C PHE A 14 40.33 13.92 -41.99
N GLY A 15 40.28 13.38 -43.20
CA GLY A 15 39.07 13.06 -43.95
C GLY A 15 38.39 11.74 -43.55
N LEU A 16 39.02 10.91 -42.69
CA LEU A 16 38.50 9.60 -42.28
C LEU A 16 37.91 9.59 -40.87
N ILE A 17 37.93 10.73 -40.16
CA ILE A 17 37.21 10.89 -38.88
C ILE A 17 35.85 11.55 -39.12
N THR A 18 35.06 10.99 -40.02
CA THR A 18 33.62 11.14 -39.95
C THR A 18 33.15 10.14 -38.89
N SER A 19 33.22 10.55 -37.64
CA SER A 19 32.43 9.90 -36.61
C SER A 19 30.97 9.95 -37.10
N ASN A 20 30.43 8.82 -37.48
CA ASN A 20 29.00 8.66 -37.57
C ASN A 20 28.49 8.91 -36.14
N VAL A 21 28.14 10.16 -35.84
CA VAL A 21 27.31 10.49 -34.72
C VAL A 21 25.97 9.91 -35.09
N TYR A 22 25.72 8.65 -34.70
CA TYR A 22 24.39 8.12 -34.67
C TYR A 22 23.68 9.00 -33.66
N ALA A 23 22.77 9.86 -34.10
CA ALA A 23 21.84 10.52 -33.27
C ALA A 23 21.01 9.40 -32.61
N TYR A 24 21.31 9.10 -31.36
CA TYR A 24 20.55 8.14 -30.58
C TYR A 24 19.17 8.76 -30.36
N GLU A 25 18.14 8.18 -30.94
CA GLU A 25 16.78 8.66 -30.75
C GLU A 25 16.22 7.98 -29.49
N ASP A 26 15.87 8.80 -28.49
CA ASP A 26 15.33 8.32 -27.21
C ASP A 26 14.00 7.55 -27.36
N PHE A 27 13.32 7.75 -28.51
CA PHE A 27 12.08 7.08 -28.85
C PHE A 27 12.13 6.51 -30.27
N ASN A 28 11.80 5.25 -30.42
CA ASN A 28 11.59 4.58 -31.69
C ASN A 28 10.08 4.45 -31.95
N PHE A 29 9.63 4.96 -33.09
CA PHE A 29 8.22 5.04 -33.46
C PHE A 29 7.86 3.96 -34.47
N ASP A 30 6.99 3.03 -34.09
CA ASP A 30 6.29 2.10 -34.99
C ASP A 30 4.83 2.52 -35.11
N VAL A 31 4.59 3.53 -35.94
CA VAL A 31 3.29 4.14 -36.16
C VAL A 31 3.01 4.29 -37.65
N THR A 32 1.78 4.04 -38.05
CA THR A 32 1.38 4.01 -39.48
C THR A 32 1.40 5.37 -40.18
N GLU A 33 1.28 6.45 -39.42
CA GLU A 33 1.19 7.83 -39.95
C GLU A 33 1.77 8.82 -38.96
N VAL A 34 2.85 9.48 -39.36
CA VAL A 34 3.50 10.53 -38.58
C VAL A 34 3.50 11.84 -39.36
N GLU A 35 3.02 12.89 -38.75
CA GLU A 35 3.16 14.27 -39.23
C GLU A 35 4.34 14.91 -38.50
N ILE A 36 5.32 15.42 -39.26
CA ILE A 36 6.50 16.08 -38.72
C ILE A 36 6.36 17.58 -38.92
N LEU A 37 6.37 18.32 -37.84
CA LEU A 37 6.13 19.77 -37.78
C LEU A 37 7.36 20.47 -37.15
N GLU A 38 7.34 21.79 -37.18
CA GLU A 38 8.34 22.66 -36.54
C GLU A 38 9.79 22.33 -36.93
N ASN A 39 10.04 22.12 -38.23
CA ASN A 39 11.36 21.76 -38.77
C ASN A 39 11.96 20.49 -38.10
N GLY A 40 11.11 19.49 -37.83
CA GLY A 40 11.56 18.22 -37.26
C GLY A 40 11.60 18.18 -35.72
N ASN A 41 10.99 19.16 -35.05
CA ASN A 41 10.98 19.20 -33.58
C ASN A 41 9.71 18.63 -32.95
N LEU A 42 8.60 18.57 -33.72
CA LEU A 42 7.32 18.06 -33.22
C LEU A 42 6.82 16.93 -34.12
N TYR A 43 6.60 15.76 -33.53
CA TYR A 43 6.09 14.55 -34.18
C TYR A 43 4.67 14.27 -33.69
N LYS A 44 3.72 14.07 -34.61
CA LYS A 44 2.33 13.72 -34.29
C LYS A 44 1.92 12.44 -35.00
N GLY A 45 1.61 11.40 -34.21
CA GLY A 45 0.99 10.18 -34.68
C GLY A 45 -0.52 10.24 -34.48
N LYS A 46 -1.30 10.08 -35.56
CA LYS A 46 -2.78 10.22 -35.53
C LYS A 46 -3.52 8.89 -35.47
N LYS A 47 -2.81 7.80 -35.58
CA LYS A 47 -3.36 6.44 -35.56
C LYS A 47 -2.65 5.62 -34.48
N ARG A 48 -3.34 4.57 -34.01
CA ARG A 48 -2.76 3.64 -33.04
C ARG A 48 -1.41 3.11 -33.52
N GLY A 49 -0.46 3.10 -32.61
CA GLY A 49 0.87 2.63 -32.84
C GLY A 49 1.60 2.34 -31.54
N THR A 50 2.86 1.99 -31.69
CA THR A 50 3.74 1.64 -30.57
C THR A 50 4.98 2.53 -30.59
N ILE A 51 5.38 3.01 -29.42
CA ILE A 51 6.64 3.72 -29.21
C ILE A 51 7.48 2.90 -28.24
N THR A 52 8.73 2.65 -28.61
CA THR A 52 9.68 1.96 -27.71
C THR A 52 10.82 2.89 -27.33
N THR A 53 11.31 2.73 -26.11
CA THR A 53 12.49 3.42 -25.62
C THR A 53 13.67 2.45 -25.56
N ASP A 54 14.88 2.99 -25.58
CA ASP A 54 16.15 2.23 -25.48
C ASP A 54 16.26 1.41 -24.19
N ASP A 55 15.57 1.83 -23.15
CA ASP A 55 15.60 1.27 -21.81
C ASP A 55 14.39 0.34 -21.52
N GLY A 56 13.71 -0.13 -22.56
CA GLY A 56 12.72 -1.22 -22.49
C GLY A 56 11.31 -0.81 -22.09
N ILE A 57 10.94 0.48 -22.18
CA ILE A 57 9.55 0.91 -22.08
C ILE A 57 8.88 0.78 -23.46
N ILE A 58 7.71 0.17 -23.48
CA ILE A 58 6.84 0.06 -24.66
C ILE A 58 5.55 0.81 -24.37
N ILE A 59 5.19 1.76 -25.24
CA ILE A 59 3.99 2.58 -25.09
C ILE A 59 3.09 2.38 -26.31
N ASP A 60 1.91 1.79 -26.08
CA ASP A 60 0.84 1.69 -27.06
C ASP A 60 -0.20 2.75 -26.81
N ALA A 61 -0.66 3.48 -27.83
CA ALA A 61 -1.73 4.45 -27.72
C ALA A 61 -2.41 4.72 -29.06
N ASP A 62 -3.57 5.38 -29.03
CA ASP A 62 -4.31 5.74 -30.25
C ASP A 62 -3.69 6.94 -30.95
N GLN A 63 -3.07 7.85 -30.19
CA GLN A 63 -2.43 9.07 -30.71
C GLN A 63 -1.18 9.40 -29.88
N PHE A 64 -0.21 10.07 -30.55
CA PHE A 64 1.05 10.50 -29.94
C PHE A 64 1.43 11.92 -30.35
N GLU A 65 2.06 12.64 -29.45
CA GLU A 65 2.71 13.93 -29.70
C GLU A 65 4.05 13.96 -28.97
N TYR A 66 5.16 14.06 -29.74
CA TYR A 66 6.51 14.10 -29.19
C TYR A 66 7.17 15.43 -29.49
N ASP A 67 7.50 16.19 -28.45
CA ASP A 67 8.34 17.38 -28.52
C ASP A 67 9.82 17.00 -28.32
N LYS A 68 10.58 17.00 -29.40
CA LYS A 68 11.99 16.61 -29.39
C LYS A 68 12.88 17.60 -28.61
N LYS A 69 12.53 18.89 -28.55
CA LYS A 69 13.32 19.89 -27.83
C LYS A 69 13.17 19.74 -26.33
N LEU A 70 11.95 19.46 -25.87
CA LEU A 70 11.66 19.24 -24.46
C LEU A 70 11.91 17.80 -24.04
N ASN A 71 12.02 16.87 -25.01
CA ASN A 71 12.09 15.42 -24.80
C ASN A 71 10.88 14.89 -24.01
N ILE A 72 9.69 15.39 -24.39
CA ILE A 72 8.41 15.02 -23.77
C ILE A 72 7.53 14.32 -24.78
N LEU A 73 7.11 13.10 -24.43
CA LEU A 73 6.11 12.32 -25.15
C LEU A 73 4.75 12.43 -24.46
N ASN A 74 3.74 12.86 -25.20
CA ASN A 74 2.33 12.74 -24.80
C ASN A 74 1.70 11.58 -25.59
N ALA A 75 0.99 10.68 -24.92
CA ALA A 75 0.21 9.64 -25.57
C ALA A 75 -1.25 9.69 -25.07
N PHE A 76 -2.20 9.44 -25.99
CA PHE A 76 -3.62 9.64 -25.75
C PHE A 76 -4.44 8.47 -26.29
N GLY A 77 -5.51 8.14 -25.57
CA GLY A 77 -6.48 7.11 -25.91
C GLY A 77 -5.95 5.68 -25.72
N ASN A 78 -6.59 4.93 -24.83
CA ASN A 78 -6.27 3.53 -24.56
C ASN A 78 -4.76 3.27 -24.35
N VAL A 79 -4.12 4.13 -23.58
CA VAL A 79 -2.68 4.07 -23.37
C VAL A 79 -2.32 2.86 -22.52
N LYS A 80 -1.31 2.10 -22.99
CA LYS A 80 -0.68 1.01 -22.24
C LYS A 80 0.83 1.26 -22.23
N VAL A 81 1.40 1.40 -21.05
CA VAL A 81 2.84 1.45 -20.81
C VAL A 81 3.29 0.12 -20.26
N ASN A 82 4.20 -0.56 -20.94
CA ASN A 82 4.77 -1.82 -20.52
C ASN A 82 6.26 -1.63 -20.18
N ASP A 83 6.63 -1.88 -18.93
CA ASP A 83 8.01 -1.96 -18.46
C ASP A 83 8.37 -3.46 -18.38
N GLU A 84 8.93 -3.99 -19.44
CA GLU A 84 9.25 -5.42 -19.55
C GLU A 84 10.36 -5.84 -18.59
N ILE A 85 11.29 -4.94 -18.27
CA ILE A 85 12.40 -5.23 -17.36
C ILE A 85 11.90 -5.48 -15.95
N ASN A 86 10.94 -4.68 -15.52
CA ASN A 86 10.42 -4.73 -14.15
C ASN A 86 9.11 -5.53 -14.03
N ASN A 87 8.52 -6.00 -15.13
CA ASN A 87 7.22 -6.68 -15.20
C ASN A 87 6.05 -5.83 -14.68
N TYR A 88 6.03 -4.52 -15.02
CA TYR A 88 4.93 -3.61 -14.70
C TYR A 88 4.21 -3.17 -15.95
N VAL A 89 2.90 -3.07 -15.84
CA VAL A 89 2.07 -2.46 -16.89
C VAL A 89 1.20 -1.38 -16.29
N ILE A 90 1.15 -0.21 -16.96
CA ILE A 90 0.28 0.90 -16.59
C ILE A 90 -0.72 1.13 -17.73
N PHE A 91 -1.99 1.27 -17.38
CA PHE A 91 -3.08 1.65 -18.28
C PHE A 91 -3.61 3.01 -17.87
N SER A 92 -3.90 3.88 -18.85
CA SER A 92 -4.50 5.19 -18.63
C SER A 92 -5.15 5.72 -19.93
N GLU A 93 -5.96 6.77 -19.82
CA GLU A 93 -6.47 7.50 -21.01
C GLU A 93 -5.42 8.44 -21.60
N LYS A 94 -4.51 8.92 -20.76
CA LYS A 94 -3.45 9.85 -21.17
C LYS A 94 -2.20 9.65 -20.31
N ILE A 95 -1.04 9.73 -20.96
CA ILE A 95 0.24 9.86 -20.27
C ILE A 95 1.05 11.04 -20.79
N ILE A 96 1.94 11.52 -19.93
CA ILE A 96 3.02 12.45 -20.25
C ILE A 96 4.31 11.79 -19.77
N TYR A 97 5.23 11.50 -20.68
CA TYR A 97 6.54 10.96 -20.34
C TYR A 97 7.61 12.02 -20.54
N ASP A 98 8.16 12.53 -19.43
CA ASP A 98 9.36 13.38 -19.40
C ASP A 98 10.60 12.47 -19.41
N LYS A 99 11.18 12.25 -20.60
CA LYS A 99 12.32 11.36 -20.80
C LYS A 99 13.58 11.86 -20.11
N ASN A 100 13.76 13.18 -20.01
CA ASN A 100 14.92 13.75 -19.32
C ASN A 100 14.93 13.46 -17.81
N LYS A 101 13.74 13.31 -17.21
CA LYS A 101 13.58 12.98 -15.78
C LYS A 101 13.26 11.53 -15.53
N GLU A 102 12.98 10.75 -16.57
CA GLU A 102 12.48 9.38 -16.49
C GLU A 102 11.21 9.28 -15.62
N ILE A 103 10.27 10.23 -15.82
CA ILE A 103 9.01 10.27 -15.08
C ILE A 103 7.84 10.14 -16.04
N ILE A 104 6.94 9.22 -15.75
CA ILE A 104 5.68 9.04 -16.46
C ILE A 104 4.55 9.54 -15.55
N PHE A 105 3.80 10.52 -16.01
CA PHE A 105 2.56 10.98 -15.41
C PHE A 105 1.38 10.38 -16.15
N THR A 106 0.38 9.91 -15.43
CA THR A 106 -0.90 9.46 -16.00
C THR A 106 -2.02 10.39 -15.54
N THR A 107 -3.08 10.46 -16.29
CA THR A 107 -4.30 11.19 -15.90
C THR A 107 -5.54 10.38 -16.26
N ASP A 108 -6.55 10.47 -15.39
CA ASP A 108 -7.87 9.87 -15.57
C ASP A 108 -7.89 8.33 -15.62
N LYS A 109 -8.30 7.72 -14.51
CA LYS A 109 -8.50 6.27 -14.34
C LYS A 109 -7.25 5.43 -14.62
N SER A 110 -6.22 5.69 -13.87
CA SER A 110 -4.96 4.96 -13.98
C SER A 110 -5.02 3.61 -13.27
N LYS A 111 -4.43 2.59 -13.90
CA LYS A 111 -4.31 1.24 -13.35
C LYS A 111 -2.91 0.71 -13.60
N GLY A 112 -2.23 0.32 -12.53
CA GLY A 112 -0.93 -0.36 -12.56
C GLY A 112 -1.09 -1.83 -12.15
N ILE A 113 -0.37 -2.73 -12.82
CA ILE A 113 -0.31 -4.15 -12.49
C ILE A 113 1.16 -4.56 -12.35
N ASN A 114 1.49 -5.15 -11.21
CA ASN A 114 2.75 -5.85 -11.01
C ASN A 114 2.53 -7.33 -11.30
N TYR A 115 3.06 -7.82 -12.40
CA TYR A 115 2.92 -9.22 -12.78
C TYR A 115 3.81 -10.18 -11.97
N ASN A 116 4.79 -9.68 -11.20
CA ASN A 116 5.60 -10.54 -10.34
C ASN A 116 4.78 -11.18 -9.20
N ASP A 117 3.74 -10.47 -8.71
CA ASP A 117 2.92 -10.96 -7.61
C ASP A 117 1.41 -10.70 -7.78
N ASN A 118 0.98 -10.22 -8.94
CA ASN A 118 -0.40 -9.87 -9.27
C ASN A 118 -1.02 -8.77 -8.37
N THR A 119 -0.19 -7.85 -7.86
CA THR A 119 -0.70 -6.66 -7.18
C THR A 119 -1.22 -5.65 -8.21
N GLU A 120 -2.44 -5.23 -8.04
CA GLU A 120 -3.09 -4.18 -8.83
C GLU A 120 -3.23 -2.91 -8.00
N ILE A 121 -2.87 -1.77 -8.59
CA ILE A 121 -3.07 -0.43 -8.01
C ILE A 121 -3.93 0.36 -8.97
N THR A 122 -5.02 0.94 -8.50
CA THR A 122 -5.84 1.89 -9.27
C THR A 122 -5.91 3.23 -8.56
N ALA A 123 -5.94 4.31 -9.31
CA ALA A 123 -6.13 5.67 -8.80
C ALA A 123 -6.65 6.56 -9.94
N LYS A 124 -6.93 7.82 -9.63
CA LYS A 124 -7.19 8.79 -10.67
C LYS A 124 -5.91 9.06 -11.46
N ASP A 125 -4.81 9.40 -10.78
CA ASP A 125 -3.57 9.82 -11.39
C ASP A 125 -2.38 9.04 -10.79
N PHE A 126 -1.37 8.75 -11.62
CA PHE A 126 -0.08 8.22 -11.20
C PHE A 126 1.06 9.17 -11.57
N GLU A 127 2.12 9.06 -10.78
CA GLU A 127 3.44 9.57 -11.07
C GLU A 127 4.44 8.43 -10.87
N TYR A 128 4.99 7.89 -11.94
CA TYR A 128 5.97 6.81 -11.90
C TYR A 128 7.36 7.35 -12.22
N ASN A 129 8.23 7.35 -11.22
CA ASN A 129 9.64 7.67 -11.38
C ASN A 129 10.43 6.38 -11.60
N LYS A 130 10.87 6.18 -12.84
CA LYS A 130 11.56 4.96 -13.25
C LYS A 130 12.94 4.80 -12.60
N ILE A 131 13.72 5.89 -12.50
CA ILE A 131 15.06 5.85 -11.91
C ILE A 131 15.00 5.44 -10.43
N LYS A 132 14.07 6.02 -9.69
CA LYS A 132 13.90 5.74 -8.26
C LYS A 132 13.08 4.47 -8.02
N ASN A 133 12.39 3.97 -9.04
CA ASN A 133 11.42 2.88 -8.97
C ASN A 133 10.34 3.14 -7.90
N ILE A 134 9.74 4.34 -7.99
CA ILE A 134 8.69 4.81 -7.08
C ILE A 134 7.43 5.12 -7.89
N LEU A 135 6.31 4.56 -7.46
CA LEU A 135 4.97 4.91 -7.95
C LEU A 135 4.22 5.70 -6.88
N ILE A 136 3.78 6.90 -7.23
CA ILE A 136 2.87 7.72 -6.42
C ILE A 136 1.49 7.65 -7.05
N ALA A 137 0.49 7.27 -6.27
CA ALA A 137 -0.90 7.17 -6.68
C ALA A 137 -1.74 8.21 -5.93
N LYS A 138 -2.58 8.94 -6.66
CA LYS A 138 -3.36 10.08 -6.14
C LYS A 138 -4.83 9.92 -6.48
N ASP A 139 -5.68 10.23 -5.53
CA ASP A 139 -7.15 10.22 -5.58
C ASP A 139 -7.75 8.82 -5.84
N ASN A 140 -8.58 8.39 -4.88
CA ASN A 140 -9.29 7.11 -4.92
C ASN A 140 -8.37 5.91 -5.14
N VAL A 141 -7.27 5.88 -4.40
CA VAL A 141 -6.28 4.80 -4.51
C VAL A 141 -6.83 3.50 -3.95
N VAL A 142 -6.74 2.44 -4.73
CA VAL A 142 -7.03 1.06 -4.30
C VAL A 142 -5.84 0.18 -4.65
N VAL A 143 -5.24 -0.42 -3.63
CA VAL A 143 -4.21 -1.47 -3.78
C VAL A 143 -4.85 -2.79 -3.46
N LYS A 144 -4.86 -3.73 -4.39
CA LYS A 144 -5.47 -5.04 -4.18
C LYS A 144 -4.65 -6.20 -4.75
N ASN A 145 -4.84 -7.35 -4.15
CA ASN A 145 -4.37 -8.62 -4.68
C ASN A 145 -5.43 -9.68 -4.41
N VAL A 146 -6.01 -10.22 -5.48
CA VAL A 146 -7.11 -11.18 -5.39
C VAL A 146 -6.63 -12.53 -4.86
N VAL A 147 -5.41 -12.95 -5.23
CA VAL A 147 -4.85 -14.24 -4.81
C VAL A 147 -4.52 -14.24 -3.32
N LYS A 148 -3.96 -13.13 -2.81
CA LYS A 148 -3.61 -12.96 -1.40
C LYS A 148 -4.78 -12.39 -0.57
N ASP A 149 -5.93 -12.16 -1.19
CA ASP A 149 -7.19 -11.68 -0.61
C ASP A 149 -7.02 -10.46 0.31
N TYR A 150 -6.49 -9.38 -0.27
CA TYR A 150 -6.45 -8.08 0.40
C TYR A 150 -6.85 -6.93 -0.53
N SER A 151 -7.44 -5.89 0.06
CA SER A 151 -7.69 -4.59 -0.57
C SER A 151 -7.41 -3.48 0.43
N ILE A 152 -6.65 -2.46 0.03
CA ILE A 152 -6.31 -1.28 0.83
C ILE A 152 -6.74 -0.05 0.05
N ASN A 153 -7.52 0.83 0.67
CA ASN A 153 -8.07 2.03 0.05
C ASN A 153 -7.57 3.27 0.80
N SER A 154 -7.15 4.29 0.04
CA SER A 154 -6.70 5.58 0.56
C SER A 154 -6.92 6.67 -0.50
N ASN A 155 -6.65 7.93 -0.17
CA ASN A 155 -6.60 9.00 -1.19
C ASN A 155 -5.21 9.21 -1.76
N TYR A 156 -4.18 8.77 -1.05
CA TYR A 156 -2.80 8.91 -1.49
C TYR A 156 -1.99 7.68 -1.07
N ALA A 157 -1.16 7.18 -1.97
CA ALA A 157 -0.23 6.10 -1.66
C ALA A 157 1.08 6.27 -2.43
N THR A 158 2.18 5.96 -1.76
CA THR A 158 3.52 5.85 -2.35
C THR A 158 3.99 4.40 -2.27
N TYR A 159 4.27 3.80 -3.41
CA TYR A 159 4.85 2.47 -3.50
C TYR A 159 6.34 2.55 -3.83
N LEU A 160 7.18 2.20 -2.87
CA LEU A 160 8.61 1.97 -3.03
C LEU A 160 8.79 0.54 -3.56
N ILE A 161 8.90 0.43 -4.87
CA ILE A 161 8.79 -0.86 -5.58
C ILE A 161 9.93 -1.80 -5.18
N ASN A 162 11.17 -1.30 -5.13
CA ASN A 162 12.35 -2.09 -4.74
C ASN A 162 12.30 -2.57 -3.27
N GLU A 163 11.58 -1.86 -2.42
CA GLU A 163 11.43 -2.22 -1.00
C GLU A 163 10.20 -3.07 -0.72
N GLU A 164 9.37 -3.33 -1.74
CA GLU A 164 8.07 -3.99 -1.60
C GLU A 164 7.21 -3.34 -0.50
N LYS A 165 7.18 -1.99 -0.46
CA LYS A 165 6.63 -1.22 0.64
C LYS A 165 5.71 -0.12 0.14
N ILE A 166 4.50 -0.08 0.67
CA ILE A 166 3.49 0.91 0.34
C ILE A 166 3.18 1.74 1.57
N PHE A 167 3.18 3.06 1.40
CA PHE A 167 2.73 4.02 2.40
C PHE A 167 1.42 4.63 1.93
N THR A 168 0.45 4.74 2.83
CA THR A 168 -0.73 5.56 2.60
C THR A 168 -0.66 6.83 3.43
N GLU A 169 -1.29 7.89 2.96
CA GLU A 169 -1.41 9.14 3.71
C GLU A 169 -2.87 9.43 4.03
N GLY A 170 -3.11 9.84 5.29
CA GLY A 170 -4.45 10.13 5.79
C GLY A 170 -5.30 8.87 5.97
N LYS A 171 -6.62 9.05 5.86
CA LYS A 171 -7.59 7.97 6.10
C LYS A 171 -7.36 6.79 5.18
N THR A 172 -7.24 5.62 5.79
CA THR A 172 -6.98 4.35 5.10
C THR A 172 -7.92 3.29 5.61
N SER A 173 -8.55 2.54 4.71
CA SER A 173 -9.32 1.35 5.05
C SER A 173 -8.74 0.13 4.35
N ALA A 174 -8.80 -1.02 5.00
CA ALA A 174 -8.40 -2.29 4.39
C ALA A 174 -9.43 -3.38 4.67
N LEU A 175 -9.55 -4.28 3.71
CA LEU A 175 -10.29 -5.54 3.85
C LEU A 175 -9.30 -6.68 3.62
N ILE A 176 -9.14 -7.55 4.61
CA ILE A 176 -8.18 -8.64 4.59
C ILE A 176 -8.93 -9.97 4.76
N HIS A 177 -8.59 -10.96 3.91
CA HIS A 177 -9.20 -12.30 3.89
C HIS A 177 -10.74 -12.22 3.80
N SER A 178 -11.27 -11.20 3.10
CA SER A 178 -12.70 -10.92 3.01
C SER A 178 -13.45 -10.94 4.37
N LYS A 179 -12.70 -10.87 5.47
CA LYS A 179 -13.16 -11.09 6.85
C LYS A 179 -12.86 -9.90 7.77
N TYR A 180 -11.64 -9.36 7.73
CA TYR A 180 -11.21 -8.31 8.65
C TYR A 180 -11.28 -6.94 7.99
N LYS A 181 -12.14 -6.10 8.49
CA LYS A 181 -12.21 -4.69 8.10
C LYS A 181 -11.34 -3.86 9.04
N ILE A 182 -10.39 -3.13 8.48
CA ILE A 182 -9.47 -2.24 9.20
C ILE A 182 -9.73 -0.81 8.76
N ASP A 183 -9.98 0.09 9.70
CA ASP A 183 -10.07 1.54 9.47
C ASP A 183 -8.97 2.22 10.31
N SER A 184 -8.05 2.92 9.65
CA SER A 184 -6.87 3.56 10.26
C SER A 184 -6.48 4.83 9.50
N SER A 185 -5.28 5.32 9.74
CA SER A 185 -4.62 6.38 8.96
C SER A 185 -3.13 6.11 8.86
N ASP A 186 -2.50 6.67 7.82
CA ASP A 186 -1.05 6.63 7.63
C ASP A 186 -0.49 5.21 7.78
N VAL A 187 -1.04 4.27 7.01
CA VAL A 187 -0.70 2.85 7.12
C VAL A 187 0.54 2.54 6.27
N ILE A 188 1.44 1.76 6.84
CA ILE A 188 2.56 1.15 6.14
C ILE A 188 2.20 -0.30 5.84
N PHE A 189 2.22 -0.67 4.58
CA PHE A 189 2.07 -2.04 4.14
C PHE A 189 3.40 -2.58 3.62
N LEU A 190 3.97 -3.54 4.32
CA LEU A 190 5.11 -4.33 3.87
C LEU A 190 4.58 -5.56 3.14
N LYS A 191 4.70 -5.61 1.82
CA LYS A 191 4.23 -6.73 1.00
C LYS A 191 4.98 -8.02 1.32
N ILE A 192 6.24 -7.89 1.75
CA ILE A 192 7.04 -8.92 2.35
C ILE A 192 7.46 -8.39 3.73
N PRO A 193 7.00 -8.95 4.86
CA PRO A 193 6.32 -10.25 5.09
C PRO A 193 4.78 -10.21 5.17
N MET A 194 4.07 -9.44 4.38
CA MET A 194 2.60 -9.28 4.44
C MET A 194 2.14 -8.69 5.78
N LYS A 195 2.53 -7.44 6.02
CA LYS A 195 2.38 -6.79 7.34
C LYS A 195 1.85 -5.38 7.22
N LEU A 196 0.79 -5.06 7.96
CA LEU A 196 0.25 -3.72 8.12
C LEU A 196 0.72 -3.12 9.44
N ILE A 197 1.09 -1.83 9.41
CA ILE A 197 1.56 -1.09 10.59
C ILE A 197 0.94 0.31 10.56
N SER A 198 0.48 0.79 11.71
CA SER A 198 0.21 2.21 11.93
C SER A 198 0.38 2.57 13.41
N ASP A 199 0.74 3.80 13.69
CA ASP A 199 0.80 4.41 15.03
C ASP A 199 -0.44 5.27 15.34
N LYS A 200 -1.45 5.23 14.49
CA LYS A 200 -2.69 5.99 14.59
C LYS A 200 -3.81 5.17 15.23
N ASN A 201 -4.84 5.88 15.69
CA ASN A 201 -6.06 5.26 16.16
C ASN A 201 -6.63 4.37 15.05
N THR A 202 -6.85 3.10 15.39
CA THR A 202 -7.27 2.07 14.45
C THR A 202 -8.46 1.31 15.01
N THR A 203 -9.38 0.98 14.14
CA THR A 203 -10.48 0.06 14.40
C THR A 203 -10.33 -1.16 13.52
N ILE A 204 -10.36 -2.34 14.10
CA ILE A 204 -10.40 -3.62 13.38
C ILE A 204 -11.69 -4.32 13.77
N ALA A 205 -12.44 -4.80 12.79
CA ALA A 205 -13.67 -5.54 13.02
C ALA A 205 -13.69 -6.85 12.23
N ASP A 206 -14.12 -7.91 12.88
CA ASP A 206 -14.58 -9.13 12.22
C ASP A 206 -16.11 -9.27 12.37
N ASN A 207 -16.67 -10.45 12.16
CA ASN A 207 -18.12 -10.67 12.30
C ASN A 207 -18.62 -10.57 13.75
N PHE A 208 -17.77 -10.78 14.73
CA PHE A 208 -18.10 -10.92 16.15
C PHE A 208 -17.48 -9.84 17.01
N ASN A 209 -16.23 -9.45 16.76
CA ASN A 209 -15.45 -8.61 17.65
C ASN A 209 -15.07 -7.29 16.99
N LEU A 210 -14.99 -6.25 17.81
CA LEU A 210 -14.52 -4.93 17.45
C LEU A 210 -13.32 -4.58 18.33
N TYR A 211 -12.18 -4.31 17.70
CA TYR A 211 -10.92 -3.95 18.31
C TYR A 211 -10.63 -2.48 18.04
N ASN A 212 -10.50 -1.68 19.10
CA ASN A 212 -10.04 -0.29 19.02
C ASN A 212 -8.67 -0.20 19.67
N LEU A 213 -7.68 0.40 18.98
CA LEU A 213 -6.30 0.45 19.44
C LEU A 213 -5.61 1.73 18.94
N LYS A 214 -4.56 2.18 19.64
CA LYS A 214 -3.82 3.39 19.27
C LYS A 214 -2.67 3.13 18.34
N LYS A 215 -2.11 1.93 18.38
CA LYS A 215 -0.98 1.50 17.57
C LYS A 215 -1.13 0.04 17.26
N PHE A 216 -0.86 -0.36 16.02
CA PHE A 216 -0.96 -1.76 15.64
C PHE A 216 0.12 -2.23 14.68
N THR A 217 0.35 -3.52 14.76
CA THR A 217 1.03 -4.34 13.78
C THR A 217 0.14 -5.55 13.52
N TYR A 218 -0.24 -5.77 12.27
CA TYR A 218 -1.02 -6.92 11.86
C TYR A 218 -0.24 -7.77 10.86
N LEU A 219 0.05 -9.02 11.21
CA LEU A 219 0.67 -10.01 10.35
C LEU A 219 -0.44 -10.75 9.61
N ILE A 220 -0.61 -10.48 8.31
CA ILE A 220 -1.74 -10.96 7.52
C ILE A 220 -1.73 -12.49 7.42
N ASN A 221 -0.58 -13.10 7.14
CA ASN A 221 -0.48 -14.55 6.92
C ASN A 221 -0.77 -15.39 8.18
N SER A 222 -0.44 -14.88 9.37
CA SER A 222 -0.68 -15.56 10.65
C SER A 222 -1.93 -15.06 11.37
N GLU A 223 -2.61 -14.05 10.82
CA GLU A 223 -3.76 -13.36 11.45
C GLU A 223 -3.44 -12.82 12.86
N GLU A 224 -2.16 -12.49 13.12
CA GLU A 224 -1.67 -12.05 14.42
C GLU A 224 -1.71 -10.52 14.54
N LEU A 225 -2.46 -10.02 15.51
CA LEU A 225 -2.58 -8.61 15.84
C LEU A 225 -1.80 -8.28 17.10
N ARG A 226 -0.86 -7.35 17.00
CA ARG A 226 -0.15 -6.75 18.15
C ARG A 226 -0.56 -5.30 18.26
N GLY A 227 -0.84 -4.84 19.46
CA GLY A 227 -1.25 -3.45 19.65
C GLY A 227 -1.06 -2.92 21.06
N GLU A 228 -1.27 -1.61 21.17
CA GLU A 228 -1.21 -0.85 22.42
C GLU A 228 -2.55 -0.16 22.68
N ASN A 229 -2.93 -0.01 23.98
CA ASN A 229 -4.19 0.58 24.42
C ASN A 229 -5.41 -0.03 23.72
N ILE A 230 -5.52 -1.34 23.82
CA ILE A 230 -6.51 -2.13 23.09
C ILE A 230 -7.81 -2.20 23.89
N ILE A 231 -8.93 -1.94 23.23
CA ILE A 231 -10.28 -2.20 23.71
C ILE A 231 -10.93 -3.19 22.77
N VAL A 232 -11.24 -4.38 23.27
CA VAL A 232 -12.00 -5.39 22.52
C VAL A 232 -13.44 -5.40 23.02
N LYS A 233 -14.39 -5.25 22.10
CA LYS A 233 -15.82 -5.46 22.37
C LYS A 233 -16.20 -6.77 21.69
N SER A 234 -16.43 -7.82 22.50
CA SER A 234 -16.84 -9.13 22.01
C SER A 234 -18.34 -9.13 21.67
N ASN A 235 -18.72 -9.88 20.63
CA ASN A 235 -20.11 -9.90 20.14
C ASN A 235 -20.70 -8.50 19.99
N PHE A 236 -19.96 -7.58 19.39
CA PHE A 236 -20.25 -6.14 19.41
C PHE A 236 -21.61 -5.76 18.82
N LYS A 237 -22.20 -6.63 18.02
CA LYS A 237 -23.55 -6.48 17.48
C LYS A 237 -24.64 -6.90 18.46
N SER A 238 -24.27 -7.60 19.54
CA SER A 238 -25.18 -8.00 20.60
C SER A 238 -25.34 -6.90 21.65
N PRO A 239 -26.53 -6.69 22.24
CA PRO A 239 -26.67 -5.86 23.41
C PRO A 239 -25.93 -6.42 24.63
N LYS A 240 -25.66 -7.73 24.66
CA LYS A 240 -24.93 -8.45 25.73
C LYS A 240 -23.48 -8.66 25.32
N SER A 241 -22.67 -7.61 25.32
CA SER A 241 -21.25 -7.67 24.92
C SER A 241 -20.33 -7.39 26.09
N ASP A 242 -19.27 -8.21 26.21
CA ASP A 242 -18.18 -7.97 27.15
C ASP A 242 -17.15 -7.02 26.56
N LYS A 243 -16.41 -6.31 27.44
CA LYS A 243 -15.34 -5.39 27.03
C LYS A 243 -14.06 -5.76 27.74
N PHE A 244 -13.01 -5.93 26.94
CA PHE A 244 -11.66 -6.18 27.41
C PHE A 244 -10.80 -4.95 27.15
N TYR A 245 -10.00 -4.55 28.12
CA TYR A 245 -9.08 -3.42 28.04
C TYR A 245 -7.68 -3.95 28.36
N PHE A 246 -6.72 -3.66 27.49
CA PHE A 246 -5.33 -4.07 27.63
C PHE A 246 -4.41 -2.89 27.38
N SER A 247 -3.35 -2.73 28.16
CA SER A 247 -2.29 -1.76 27.81
C SER A 247 -1.54 -2.21 26.58
N SER A 248 -1.31 -3.51 26.43
CA SER A 248 -0.79 -4.14 25.22
C SER A 248 -1.24 -5.58 25.12
N ALA A 249 -1.39 -6.09 23.90
CA ALA A 249 -1.68 -7.50 23.69
C ALA A 249 -1.13 -8.00 22.35
N ASN A 250 -0.95 -9.32 22.31
CA ASN A 250 -0.79 -10.12 21.10
C ASN A 250 -2.02 -11.03 20.98
N ILE A 251 -2.77 -10.91 19.89
CA ILE A 251 -4.06 -11.56 19.67
C ILE A 251 -3.98 -12.32 18.35
N ASP A 252 -4.22 -13.61 18.38
CA ASP A 252 -4.53 -14.41 17.19
C ASP A 252 -6.01 -14.18 16.85
N LEU A 253 -6.26 -13.48 15.75
CA LEU A 253 -7.62 -13.12 15.34
C LEU A 253 -8.41 -14.33 14.82
N ASN A 254 -7.75 -15.40 14.39
CA ASN A 254 -8.40 -16.61 13.91
C ASN A 254 -8.93 -17.46 15.06
N THR A 255 -8.08 -17.75 16.04
CA THR A 255 -8.43 -18.58 17.21
C THR A 255 -9.03 -17.77 18.35
N GLN A 256 -8.91 -16.46 18.33
CA GLN A 256 -9.29 -15.54 19.41
C GLN A 256 -8.44 -15.72 20.68
N ASN A 257 -7.31 -16.43 20.58
CA ASN A 257 -6.36 -16.57 21.67
C ASN A 257 -5.56 -15.26 21.83
N PHE A 258 -5.19 -14.96 23.05
CA PHE A 258 -4.38 -13.77 23.31
C PHE A 258 -3.48 -13.89 24.53
N ILE A 259 -2.45 -13.06 24.56
CA ILE A 259 -1.64 -12.74 25.73
C ILE A 259 -1.64 -11.22 25.89
N ALA A 260 -1.99 -10.73 27.09
CA ALA A 260 -2.19 -9.31 27.34
C ALA A 260 -1.62 -8.85 28.69
N LYS A 261 -1.31 -7.55 28.78
CA LYS A 261 -0.86 -6.87 29.99
C LYS A 261 -1.91 -5.87 30.48
N ASP A 262 -1.89 -5.60 31.79
CA ASP A 262 -2.76 -4.62 32.48
C ASP A 262 -4.22 -4.80 32.06
N THR A 263 -4.73 -5.96 32.39
CA THR A 263 -6.05 -6.41 31.93
C THR A 263 -7.16 -5.84 32.81
N LYS A 264 -8.20 -5.28 32.17
CA LYS A 264 -9.50 -5.02 32.77
C LYS A 264 -10.57 -5.64 31.89
N ILE A 265 -11.43 -6.48 32.47
CA ILE A 265 -12.55 -7.10 31.77
C ILE A 265 -13.83 -6.58 32.41
N ARG A 266 -14.74 -6.04 31.61
CA ARG A 266 -16.11 -5.72 32.01
C ARG A 266 -17.02 -6.74 31.39
N LEU A 267 -17.63 -7.55 32.26
CA LEU A 267 -18.62 -8.52 31.87
C LEU A 267 -19.99 -7.88 31.73
N HIS A 268 -20.84 -8.45 30.88
CA HIS A 268 -22.20 -7.93 30.78
C HIS A 268 -22.98 -8.16 32.03
N LYS A 269 -23.86 -7.18 32.43
CA LYS A 269 -24.63 -7.16 33.69
C LYS A 269 -25.51 -8.41 33.86
N SER A 270 -25.99 -9.01 32.76
CA SER A 270 -26.87 -10.17 32.84
C SER A 270 -26.20 -11.44 33.35
N ILE A 271 -24.89 -11.46 33.57
CA ILE A 271 -24.18 -12.65 34.06
C ILE A 271 -24.59 -13.05 35.47
N PHE A 272 -25.13 -12.10 36.28
CA PHE A 272 -25.58 -12.31 37.65
C PHE A 272 -27.07 -12.01 37.88
N ASP A 273 -27.85 -11.88 36.79
CA ASP A 273 -29.29 -11.58 36.79
C ASP A 273 -29.73 -10.34 37.60
N ASP A 274 -28.79 -9.53 38.08
CA ASP A 274 -29.06 -8.28 38.80
C ASP A 274 -28.56 -7.07 37.97
N PRO A 275 -29.46 -6.20 37.49
CA PRO A 275 -29.08 -5.03 36.69
C PRO A 275 -28.31 -3.97 37.49
N LYS A 276 -28.23 -4.08 38.81
CA LYS A 276 -27.43 -3.20 39.70
C LYS A 276 -25.96 -3.59 39.70
N ASN A 277 -25.63 -4.81 39.29
CA ASN A 277 -24.25 -5.27 39.21
C ASN A 277 -23.50 -4.63 38.03
N ASP A 278 -22.19 -4.45 38.23
CA ASP A 278 -21.23 -4.00 37.18
C ASP A 278 -19.96 -4.85 37.31
N PRO A 279 -20.06 -6.15 36.90
CA PRO A 279 -19.01 -7.13 37.16
C PRO A 279 -17.73 -6.82 36.39
N ARG A 280 -16.64 -6.71 37.14
CA ARG A 280 -15.33 -6.35 36.61
C ARG A 280 -14.24 -7.27 37.17
N LEU A 281 -13.30 -7.58 36.28
CA LEU A 281 -12.11 -8.34 36.60
C LEU A 281 -10.87 -7.53 36.18
N TYR A 282 -9.94 -7.38 37.09
CA TYR A 282 -8.66 -6.71 36.90
C TYR A 282 -7.53 -7.72 37.05
N GLY A 283 -6.45 -7.54 36.36
CA GLY A 283 -5.24 -8.35 36.52
C GLY A 283 -4.00 -7.70 35.92
N VAL A 284 -2.83 -8.10 36.35
CA VAL A 284 -1.54 -7.64 35.86
C VAL A 284 -1.30 -8.16 34.44
N SER A 285 -1.78 -9.37 34.18
CA SER A 285 -1.73 -10.00 32.85
C SER A 285 -2.89 -10.96 32.68
N SER A 286 -3.19 -11.27 31.44
CA SER A 286 -4.15 -12.31 31.09
C SER A 286 -3.73 -13.04 29.83
N ASN A 287 -4.23 -14.25 29.70
CA ASN A 287 -4.14 -15.00 28.46
C ASN A 287 -5.44 -15.77 28.24
N LYS A 288 -5.76 -15.99 26.97
CA LYS A 288 -6.84 -16.87 26.56
C LYS A 288 -6.26 -17.98 25.71
N ASP A 289 -6.64 -19.21 26.03
CA ASP A 289 -6.34 -20.40 25.25
C ASP A 289 -7.63 -21.22 25.11
N GLY A 290 -8.12 -21.31 23.88
CA GLY A 290 -9.43 -21.87 23.56
C GLY A 290 -10.56 -21.17 24.32
N ASN A 291 -11.26 -21.90 25.19
CA ASN A 291 -12.38 -21.38 25.97
C ASN A 291 -12.00 -20.86 27.36
N ILE A 292 -10.75 -20.99 27.76
CA ILE A 292 -10.28 -20.62 29.10
C ILE A 292 -9.56 -19.26 29.00
N THR A 293 -10.04 -18.31 29.80
CA THR A 293 -9.33 -17.04 30.01
C THR A 293 -8.76 -17.04 31.42
N THR A 294 -7.44 -16.97 31.52
CA THR A 294 -6.70 -16.88 32.78
C THR A 294 -6.30 -15.45 33.04
N VAL A 295 -6.57 -14.95 34.24
CA VAL A 295 -6.14 -13.62 34.73
C VAL A 295 -5.24 -13.78 35.94
N ASN A 296 -4.01 -13.28 35.85
CA ASN A 296 -2.99 -13.39 36.88
C ASN A 296 -3.04 -12.19 37.84
N LYS A 297 -2.86 -12.44 39.13
CA LYS A 297 -3.04 -11.47 40.24
C LYS A 297 -4.38 -10.76 40.09
N GLY A 298 -5.44 -11.58 39.99
CA GLY A 298 -6.78 -11.12 39.63
C GLY A 298 -7.50 -10.50 40.82
N LEU A 299 -8.29 -9.46 40.54
CA LEU A 299 -9.28 -8.88 41.47
C LEU A 299 -10.62 -8.83 40.76
N PHE A 300 -11.59 -9.58 41.27
CA PHE A 300 -12.97 -9.55 40.79
C PHE A 300 -13.87 -8.79 41.73
N THR A 301 -14.80 -7.98 41.19
CA THR A 301 -15.89 -7.33 41.94
C THR A 301 -17.12 -7.15 41.06
N PRO A 302 -18.34 -7.40 41.56
CA PRO A 302 -19.59 -7.06 40.86
C PRO A 302 -20.10 -5.66 41.19
N CYS A 303 -19.48 -4.94 42.14
CA CYS A 303 -19.96 -3.65 42.65
C CYS A 303 -19.92 -2.55 41.58
N LYS A 304 -20.72 -1.49 41.76
CA LYS A 304 -20.74 -0.34 40.83
C LYS A 304 -19.38 0.37 40.80
N GLU A 305 -19.00 0.87 39.60
CA GLU A 305 -17.72 1.58 39.41
C GLU A 305 -17.63 2.90 40.20
N ASN A 306 -18.78 3.53 40.49
CA ASN A 306 -18.86 4.80 41.21
C ASN A 306 -18.66 4.65 42.75
N GLU A 307 -18.58 3.42 43.25
CA GLU A 307 -18.30 3.16 44.65
C GLU A 307 -16.79 3.17 44.86
N ASN A 308 -16.30 4.15 45.65
CA ASN A 308 -14.87 4.35 45.92
C ASN A 308 -14.18 3.15 46.58
N CYS A 309 -14.96 2.31 47.26
CA CYS A 309 -14.52 1.07 47.85
C CYS A 309 -15.59 0.01 47.60
N PRO A 310 -15.34 -0.98 46.76
CA PRO A 310 -16.34 -2.01 46.53
C PRO A 310 -16.64 -2.75 47.84
N PRO A 311 -17.94 -2.94 48.20
CA PRO A 311 -18.34 -3.59 49.46
C PRO A 311 -17.77 -5.01 49.58
N TRP A 312 -17.47 -5.67 48.46
CA TRP A 312 -16.72 -6.91 48.48
C TRP A 312 -15.93 -7.14 47.13
N SER A 313 -14.85 -7.85 47.26
CA SER A 313 -14.04 -8.26 46.14
C SER A 313 -13.34 -9.60 46.44
N ILE A 314 -13.04 -10.33 45.38
CA ILE A 314 -12.22 -11.56 45.45
C ILE A 314 -10.85 -11.22 44.84
N LYS A 315 -9.79 -11.49 45.62
CA LYS A 315 -8.38 -11.44 45.14
C LYS A 315 -7.84 -12.82 45.09
N ALA A 316 -7.19 -13.14 43.97
CA ALA A 316 -6.53 -14.43 43.76
C ALA A 316 -5.25 -14.26 42.97
N THR A 317 -4.30 -15.17 43.13
CA THR A 317 -3.08 -15.23 42.30
C THR A 317 -3.40 -15.57 40.85
N LYS A 318 -4.47 -16.36 40.63
CA LYS A 318 -4.98 -16.79 39.33
C LYS A 318 -6.51 -16.90 39.42
N ILE A 319 -7.18 -16.40 38.37
CA ILE A 319 -8.64 -16.55 38.18
C ILE A 319 -8.81 -17.13 36.77
N GLU A 320 -9.64 -18.15 36.66
CA GLU A 320 -10.03 -18.76 35.39
C GLU A 320 -11.53 -18.67 35.15
#